data_5ee730e29d4f89e40a053449a033d875
#
_entry.id   5ee730e29d4f89e40a053449a033d875
#
_cell.length_a   1.000
_cell.length_b   1.000
_cell.length_c   1.000
_cell.angle_alpha   90.00
_cell.angle_beta   90.00
_cell.angle_gamma   90.00
#
_symmetry.space_group_name_H-M   'P 1'
#
loop_
_entity.id
_entity.type
_entity.pdbx_description
1 polymer ?
#
loop_
_entity_poly.entity_id
_entity_poly.type
_entity_poly.pdbx_seq_one_letter_code
_entity_poly.pdbx_strand_id
1 'polypeptide(L)'
;MNIAKLRDPISSITHLIGGVLSILALLSLILKQVIIGNIHVSLFVSTIIFGTSMILLYFTSGIYHAISASKEKAVLIMKKVDHSTIYILIAGSYSPFCLYVLPKSTGIPVFIILWVIAILGITMKILWINMPRKLSSTMYIAMGWVAI
;
A
#
# COMPACT_ATOMS: atom_id res chain seq x y z
N MET A 1 -7.64 17.93 -19.29
CA MET A 1 -7.85 17.99 -17.81
C MET A 1 -7.32 19.33 -17.32
N ASN A 2 -8.14 20.18 -16.71
CA ASN A 2 -7.72 21.52 -16.27
C ASN A 2 -7.00 21.37 -14.90
N ILE A 3 -5.67 21.37 -14.93
CA ILE A 3 -4.79 21.14 -13.76
C ILE A 3 -5.08 22.13 -12.62
N ALA A 4 -5.51 23.35 -12.95
CA ALA A 4 -5.86 24.41 -11.99
C ALA A 4 -7.10 24.06 -11.11
N LYS A 5 -7.89 23.03 -11.44
CA LYS A 5 -9.06 22.60 -10.67
C LYS A 5 -8.78 21.42 -9.74
N LEU A 6 -7.57 20.86 -9.76
CA LEU A 6 -7.16 19.79 -8.86
C LEU A 6 -6.89 20.38 -7.47
N ARG A 7 -7.21 19.62 -6.42
CA ARG A 7 -6.97 20.06 -5.04
C ARG A 7 -5.48 20.17 -4.72
N ASP A 8 -4.69 19.20 -5.20
CA ASP A 8 -3.25 19.14 -4.98
C ASP A 8 -2.59 18.50 -6.22
N PRO A 9 -2.32 19.32 -7.26
CA PRO A 9 -1.90 18.83 -8.57
C PRO A 9 -0.52 18.15 -8.53
N ILE A 10 0.42 18.65 -7.73
CA ILE A 10 1.77 18.09 -7.67
C ILE A 10 1.72 16.69 -7.07
N SER A 11 1.09 16.52 -5.91
CA SER A 11 0.95 15.20 -5.27
C SER A 11 0.16 14.23 -6.16
N SER A 12 -0.90 14.71 -6.84
CA SER A 12 -1.66 13.88 -7.78
C SER A 12 -0.79 13.32 -8.90
N ILE A 13 -0.04 14.20 -9.59
CA ILE A 13 0.78 13.82 -10.74
C ILE A 13 1.92 12.89 -10.30
N THR A 14 2.64 13.22 -9.24
CA THR A 14 3.76 12.41 -8.75
C THR A 14 3.32 11.02 -8.33
N HIS A 15 2.15 10.91 -7.66
CA HIS A 15 1.63 9.61 -7.25
C HIS A 15 1.08 8.80 -8.44
N LEU A 16 0.43 9.43 -9.42
CA LEU A 16 0.02 8.71 -10.64
C LEU A 16 1.22 8.18 -11.43
N ILE A 17 2.30 8.97 -11.53
CA ILE A 17 3.57 8.50 -12.12
C ILE A 17 4.12 7.33 -11.29
N GLY A 18 4.13 7.44 -9.95
CA GLY A 18 4.51 6.35 -9.06
C GLY A 18 3.69 5.08 -9.27
N GLY A 19 2.37 5.22 -9.53
CA GLY A 19 1.49 4.11 -9.88
C GLY A 19 1.90 3.40 -11.17
N VAL A 20 2.19 4.16 -12.23
CA VAL A 20 2.67 3.59 -13.50
C VAL A 20 4.03 2.90 -13.31
N LEU A 21 4.95 3.53 -12.60
CA LEU A 21 6.25 2.92 -12.28
C LEU A 21 6.11 1.65 -11.44
N SER A 22 5.13 1.59 -10.53
CA SER A 22 4.85 0.39 -9.74
C SER A 22 4.36 -0.79 -10.59
N ILE A 23 3.57 -0.53 -11.64
CA ILE A 23 3.16 -1.56 -12.61
C ILE A 23 4.39 -2.07 -13.35
N LEU A 24 5.23 -1.18 -13.87
CA LEU A 24 6.46 -1.56 -14.59
C LEU A 24 7.42 -2.35 -13.68
N ALA A 25 7.57 -1.94 -12.43
CA ALA A 25 8.39 -2.65 -11.44
C ALA A 25 7.84 -4.05 -11.17
N LEU A 26 6.52 -4.20 -10.94
CA LEU A 26 5.90 -5.51 -10.71
C LEU A 26 6.10 -6.42 -11.92
N LEU A 27 5.84 -5.93 -13.13
CA LEU A 27 6.04 -6.69 -14.37
C LEU A 27 7.50 -7.12 -14.54
N SER A 28 8.46 -6.22 -14.27
CA SER A 28 9.88 -6.51 -14.34
C SER A 28 10.30 -7.60 -13.35
N LEU A 29 9.79 -7.57 -12.12
CA LEU A 29 10.07 -8.59 -11.10
C LEU A 29 9.49 -9.95 -11.48
N ILE A 30 8.28 -9.99 -12.04
CA ILE A 30 7.64 -11.21 -12.53
C ILE A 30 8.44 -11.79 -13.71
N LEU A 31 8.75 -10.95 -14.71
CA LEU A 31 9.53 -11.36 -15.88
C LEU A 31 10.90 -11.91 -15.48
N LYS A 32 11.59 -11.26 -14.54
CA LYS A 32 12.86 -11.75 -14.03
C LYS A 32 12.75 -13.16 -13.46
N GLN A 33 11.71 -13.45 -12.66
CA GLN A 33 11.49 -14.79 -12.10
C GLN A 33 11.21 -15.83 -13.18
N VAL A 34 10.44 -15.46 -14.21
CA VAL A 34 10.11 -16.35 -15.34
C VAL A 34 11.35 -16.64 -16.20
N ILE A 35 12.16 -15.62 -16.53
CA ILE A 35 13.35 -15.75 -17.37
C ILE A 35 14.43 -16.60 -16.68
N ILE A 36 14.61 -16.45 -15.37
CA ILE A 36 15.58 -17.25 -14.60
C ILE A 36 15.15 -18.73 -14.54
N GLY A 37 13.89 -19.05 -14.82
CA GLY A 37 13.38 -20.43 -14.88
C GLY A 37 13.28 -21.13 -13.52
N ASN A 38 13.47 -20.40 -12.41
CA ASN A 38 13.37 -20.95 -11.05
C ASN A 38 12.29 -20.18 -10.27
N ILE A 39 11.04 -20.51 -10.54
CA ILE A 39 9.90 -19.87 -9.90
C ILE A 39 9.67 -20.47 -8.52
N HIS A 40 10.16 -19.81 -7.49
CA HIS A 40 9.76 -20.11 -6.12
C HIS A 40 8.36 -19.53 -5.84
N VAL A 41 7.39 -20.41 -5.60
CA VAL A 41 5.98 -20.00 -5.37
C VAL A 41 5.85 -18.93 -4.29
N SER A 42 6.58 -19.07 -3.17
CA SER A 42 6.56 -18.08 -2.08
C SER A 42 7.05 -16.71 -2.53
N LEU A 43 8.14 -16.66 -3.32
CA LEU A 43 8.67 -15.40 -3.87
C LEU A 43 7.70 -14.80 -4.88
N PHE A 44 7.13 -15.62 -5.76
CA PHE A 44 6.19 -15.17 -6.77
C PHE A 44 4.93 -14.55 -6.15
N VAL A 45 4.30 -15.27 -5.20
CA VAL A 45 3.11 -14.79 -4.49
C VAL A 45 3.41 -13.50 -3.73
N SER A 46 4.52 -13.46 -2.97
CA SER A 46 4.89 -12.27 -2.21
C SER A 46 5.24 -11.07 -3.09
N THR A 47 5.83 -11.29 -4.26
CA THR A 47 6.07 -10.25 -5.27
C THR A 47 4.75 -9.64 -5.77
N ILE A 48 3.75 -10.49 -6.04
CA ILE A 48 2.42 -10.02 -6.45
C ILE A 48 1.76 -9.21 -5.33
N ILE A 49 1.79 -9.70 -4.09
CA ILE A 49 1.22 -9.01 -2.92
C ILE A 49 1.86 -7.63 -2.77
N PHE A 50 3.19 -7.54 -2.78
CA PHE A 50 3.91 -6.28 -2.63
C PHE A 50 3.64 -5.33 -3.80
N GLY A 51 3.80 -5.78 -5.03
CA GLY A 51 3.60 -4.93 -6.21
C GLY A 51 2.17 -4.42 -6.33
N THR A 52 1.17 -5.28 -6.03
CA THR A 52 -0.25 -4.87 -6.03
C THR A 52 -0.50 -3.83 -4.93
N SER A 53 0.08 -3.98 -3.74
CA SER A 53 -0.07 -3.01 -2.66
C SER A 53 0.52 -1.64 -3.01
N MET A 54 1.66 -1.59 -3.72
CA MET A 54 2.23 -0.34 -4.24
C MET A 54 1.31 0.32 -5.27
N ILE A 55 0.81 -0.45 -6.24
CA ILE A 55 -0.11 0.04 -7.27
C ILE A 55 -1.35 0.63 -6.62
N LEU A 56 -1.96 -0.09 -5.68
CA LEU A 56 -3.14 0.38 -4.94
C LEU A 56 -2.87 1.69 -4.22
N LEU A 57 -1.78 1.79 -3.46
CA LEU A 57 -1.45 3.02 -2.73
C LEU A 57 -1.26 4.19 -3.68
N TYR A 58 -0.42 4.06 -4.69
CA TYR A 58 -0.10 5.18 -5.57
C TYR A 58 -1.30 5.66 -6.38
N PHE A 59 -2.12 4.76 -6.94
CA PHE A 59 -3.31 5.19 -7.69
C PHE A 59 -4.39 5.76 -6.78
N THR A 60 -4.67 5.15 -5.63
CA THR A 60 -5.68 5.71 -4.70
C THR A 60 -5.26 7.07 -4.19
N SER A 61 -3.99 7.27 -3.87
CA SER A 61 -3.46 8.56 -3.43
C SER A 61 -3.45 9.58 -4.55
N GLY A 62 -3.02 9.21 -5.75
CA GLY A 62 -3.08 10.09 -6.93
C GLY A 62 -4.49 10.58 -7.24
N ILE A 63 -5.48 9.66 -7.20
CA ILE A 63 -6.90 10.00 -7.40
C ILE A 63 -7.41 10.90 -6.26
N TYR A 64 -7.08 10.58 -5.00
CA TYR A 64 -7.49 11.39 -3.86
C TYR A 64 -7.02 12.85 -3.97
N HIS A 65 -5.79 13.06 -4.39
CA HIS A 65 -5.23 14.40 -4.60
C HIS A 65 -5.77 15.10 -5.86
N ALA A 66 -6.28 14.34 -6.83
CA ALA A 66 -6.92 14.86 -8.03
C ALA A 66 -8.35 15.39 -7.79
N ILE A 67 -9.06 14.90 -6.77
CA ILE A 67 -10.45 15.26 -6.54
C ILE A 67 -10.54 16.74 -6.13
N SER A 68 -11.41 17.50 -6.81
CA SER A 68 -11.69 18.91 -6.47
C SER A 68 -12.23 19.04 -5.04
N ALA A 69 -11.76 20.06 -4.32
CA ALA A 69 -12.20 20.35 -2.95
C ALA A 69 -13.73 20.56 -2.83
N SER A 70 -14.39 21.01 -3.91
CA SER A 70 -15.85 21.17 -3.95
C SER A 70 -16.65 19.87 -3.84
N LYS A 71 -16.01 18.71 -4.04
CA LYS A 71 -16.65 17.39 -3.95
C LYS A 71 -16.42 16.76 -2.56
N GLU A 72 -16.93 17.39 -1.50
CA GLU A 72 -16.66 17.03 -0.11
C GLU A 72 -16.86 15.54 0.20
N LYS A 73 -17.98 14.93 -0.22
CA LYS A 73 -18.26 13.50 0.02
C LYS A 73 -17.23 12.59 -0.64
N ALA A 74 -16.85 12.89 -1.89
CA ALA A 74 -15.85 12.12 -2.61
C ALA A 74 -14.46 12.26 -1.95
N VAL A 75 -14.11 13.48 -1.52
CA VAL A 75 -12.86 13.74 -0.78
C VAL A 75 -12.82 12.94 0.53
N LEU A 76 -13.91 12.88 1.31
CA LEU A 76 -13.98 12.12 2.55
C LEU A 76 -13.82 10.61 2.32
N ILE A 77 -14.52 10.05 1.33
CA ILE A 77 -14.41 8.63 0.99
C ILE A 77 -13.00 8.30 0.54
N MET A 78 -12.46 9.05 -0.43
CA MET A 78 -11.13 8.79 -0.98
C MET A 78 -10.02 9.01 0.05
N LYS A 79 -10.18 9.94 0.99
CA LYS A 79 -9.26 10.11 2.12
C LYS A 79 -9.19 8.86 2.99
N LYS A 80 -10.32 8.20 3.25
CA LYS A 80 -10.33 6.93 3.99
C LYS A 80 -9.60 5.84 3.23
N VAL A 81 -9.91 5.71 1.93
CA VAL A 81 -9.29 4.70 1.07
C VAL A 81 -7.78 4.93 0.98
N ASP A 82 -7.34 6.14 0.66
CA ASP A 82 -5.93 6.52 0.58
C ASP A 82 -5.16 6.20 1.88
N HIS A 83 -5.67 6.60 3.03
CA HIS A 83 -5.03 6.28 4.31
C HIS A 83 -5.09 4.78 4.68
N SER A 84 -6.07 4.05 4.18
CA SER A 84 -6.18 2.60 4.40
C SER A 84 -5.14 1.82 3.58
N THR A 85 -4.81 2.29 2.38
CA THR A 85 -3.80 1.64 1.52
C THR A 85 -2.39 1.71 2.08
N ILE A 86 -2.12 2.63 3.02
CA ILE A 86 -0.83 2.67 3.73
C ILE A 86 -0.62 1.38 4.55
N TYR A 87 -1.66 0.91 5.27
CA TYR A 87 -1.58 -0.35 6.02
C TYR A 87 -1.34 -1.54 5.09
N ILE A 88 -2.04 -1.55 3.93
CA ILE A 88 -1.87 -2.59 2.90
C ILE A 88 -0.43 -2.59 2.38
N LEU A 89 0.15 -1.41 2.10
CA LEU A 89 1.52 -1.31 1.62
C LEU A 89 2.53 -1.77 2.66
N ILE A 90 2.37 -1.39 3.94
CA ILE A 90 3.27 -1.83 5.00
C ILE A 90 3.24 -3.36 5.10
N ALA A 91 2.06 -3.99 5.24
CA ALA A 91 1.94 -5.45 5.28
C ALA A 91 2.46 -6.12 4.00
N GLY A 92 2.17 -5.53 2.84
CA GLY A 92 2.62 -5.99 1.53
C GLY A 92 4.14 -5.97 1.39
N SER A 93 4.81 -4.92 1.88
CA SER A 93 6.27 -4.79 1.81
C SER A 93 7.01 -5.82 2.67
N TYR A 94 6.42 -6.30 3.76
CA TYR A 94 6.96 -7.39 4.56
C TYR A 94 6.73 -8.79 3.96
N SER A 95 5.78 -8.92 3.03
CA SER A 95 5.41 -10.22 2.47
C SER A 95 6.59 -11.00 1.87
N PRO A 96 7.53 -10.39 1.09
CA PRO A 96 8.69 -11.10 0.57
C PRO A 96 9.61 -11.61 1.67
N PHE A 97 9.83 -10.83 2.73
CA PHE A 97 10.65 -11.27 3.87
C PHE A 97 9.99 -12.43 4.61
N CYS A 98 8.71 -12.30 4.93
CA CYS A 98 7.98 -13.29 5.70
C CYS A 98 7.79 -14.61 4.96
N LEU A 99 7.50 -14.58 3.65
CA LEU A 99 7.13 -15.77 2.90
C LEU A 99 8.31 -16.44 2.19
N TYR A 100 9.40 -15.69 1.93
CA TYR A 100 10.52 -16.20 1.16
C TYR A 100 11.85 -16.22 1.93
N VAL A 101 12.18 -15.15 2.67
CA VAL A 101 13.49 -15.01 3.32
C VAL A 101 13.53 -15.71 4.68
N LEU A 102 12.50 -15.51 5.51
CA LEU A 102 12.45 -16.07 6.85
C LEU A 102 12.11 -17.58 6.84
N PRO A 103 12.59 -18.34 7.85
CA PRO A 103 12.10 -19.70 8.08
C PRO A 103 10.58 -19.71 8.26
N LYS A 104 9.90 -20.71 7.69
CA LYS A 104 8.42 -20.80 7.73
C LYS A 104 7.83 -20.71 9.14
N SER A 105 8.54 -21.25 10.13
CA SER A 105 8.15 -21.22 11.55
C SER A 105 8.04 -19.79 12.12
N THR A 106 8.82 -18.85 11.62
CA THR A 106 8.82 -17.44 12.03
C THR A 106 8.08 -16.57 11.02
N GLY A 107 8.33 -16.77 9.74
CA GLY A 107 7.80 -15.93 8.67
C GLY A 107 6.27 -15.97 8.56
N ILE A 108 5.66 -17.16 8.65
CA ILE A 108 4.19 -17.29 8.56
C ILE A 108 3.47 -16.59 9.73
N PRO A 109 3.84 -16.81 11.01
CA PRO A 109 3.24 -16.07 12.11
C PRO A 109 3.39 -14.55 11.98
N VAL A 110 4.57 -14.06 11.63
CA VAL A 110 4.80 -12.61 11.45
C VAL A 110 3.94 -12.06 10.30
N PHE A 111 3.86 -12.78 9.18
CA PHE A 111 2.98 -12.42 8.06
C PHE A 111 1.52 -12.27 8.51
N ILE A 112 0.99 -13.27 9.23
CA ILE A 112 -0.38 -13.26 9.73
C ILE A 112 -0.61 -12.07 10.68
N ILE A 113 0.30 -11.85 11.64
CA ILE A 113 0.21 -10.75 12.61
C ILE A 113 0.16 -9.40 11.88
N LEU A 114 1.05 -9.17 10.91
CA LEU A 114 1.08 -7.92 10.14
C LEU A 114 -0.20 -7.67 9.36
N TRP A 115 -0.76 -8.70 8.73
CA TRP A 115 -2.03 -8.57 8.00
C TRP A 115 -3.22 -8.38 8.93
N VAL A 116 -3.24 -9.01 10.09
CA VAL A 116 -4.27 -8.76 11.12
C VAL A 116 -4.20 -7.30 11.60
N ILE A 117 -3.00 -6.79 11.91
CA ILE A 117 -2.82 -5.38 12.31
C ILE A 117 -3.26 -4.44 11.16
N ALA A 118 -2.94 -4.77 9.91
CA ALA A 118 -3.37 -3.99 8.75
C ALA A 118 -4.90 -3.93 8.65
N ILE A 119 -5.59 -5.06 8.77
CA ILE A 119 -7.05 -5.13 8.74
C ILE A 119 -7.67 -4.30 9.87
N LEU A 120 -7.14 -4.41 11.09
CA LEU A 120 -7.60 -3.61 12.23
C LEU A 120 -7.39 -2.12 11.97
N GLY A 121 -6.23 -1.72 11.47
CA GLY A 121 -5.92 -0.32 11.13
C GLY A 121 -6.83 0.24 10.04
N ILE A 122 -7.12 -0.55 9.00
CA ILE A 122 -8.08 -0.20 7.93
C ILE A 122 -9.48 -0.02 8.52
N THR A 123 -9.93 -0.96 9.33
CA THR A 123 -11.24 -0.92 9.98
C THR A 123 -11.38 0.34 10.83
N MET A 124 -10.36 0.66 11.63
CA MET A 124 -10.34 1.88 12.43
C MET A 124 -10.39 3.14 11.55
N LYS A 125 -9.70 3.18 10.41
CA LYS A 125 -9.74 4.31 9.48
C LYS A 125 -11.12 4.49 8.83
N ILE A 126 -11.79 3.40 8.54
CA ILE A 126 -13.14 3.44 7.94
C ILE A 126 -14.18 3.91 8.97
N LEU A 127 -14.12 3.39 10.19
CA LEU A 127 -15.09 3.68 11.24
C LEU A 127 -14.85 5.03 11.93
N TRP A 128 -13.59 5.42 12.13
CA TRP A 128 -13.23 6.65 12.83
C TRP A 128 -12.61 7.69 11.89
N ILE A 129 -13.47 8.44 11.20
CA ILE A 129 -13.11 9.45 10.19
C ILE A 129 -12.18 10.54 10.75
N ASN A 130 -12.41 10.99 11.98
CA ASN A 130 -11.69 12.07 12.63
C ASN A 130 -10.55 11.59 13.53
N MET A 131 -10.01 10.38 13.26
CA MET A 131 -8.86 9.85 14.00
C MET A 131 -7.70 10.87 14.00
N PRO A 132 -7.15 11.21 15.20
CA PRO A 132 -6.03 12.13 15.31
C PRO A 132 -4.84 11.69 14.43
N ARG A 133 -4.22 12.65 13.73
CA ARG A 133 -3.07 12.35 12.85
C ARG A 133 -1.94 11.64 13.60
N LYS A 134 -1.65 12.08 14.83
CA LYS A 134 -0.61 11.47 15.69
C LYS A 134 -0.87 9.98 15.90
N LEU A 135 -2.11 9.60 16.24
CA LEU A 135 -2.46 8.19 16.48
C LEU A 135 -2.28 7.36 15.19
N SER A 136 -2.75 7.86 14.04
CA SER A 136 -2.52 7.19 12.75
C SER A 136 -1.04 6.99 12.45
N SER A 137 -0.23 8.04 12.60
CA SER A 137 1.21 7.97 12.33
C SER A 137 1.91 7.02 13.29
N THR A 138 1.55 7.02 14.56
CA THR A 138 2.09 6.06 15.55
C THR A 138 1.77 4.62 15.16
N MET A 139 0.54 4.34 14.70
CA MET A 139 0.17 2.99 14.24
C MET A 139 0.97 2.55 13.02
N TYR A 140 1.20 3.44 12.04
CA TYR A 140 2.05 3.13 10.88
C TYR A 140 3.50 2.84 11.29
N ILE A 141 4.06 3.67 12.17
CA ILE A 141 5.41 3.49 12.68
C ILE A 141 5.51 2.17 13.47
N ALA A 142 4.59 1.94 14.41
CA ALA A 142 4.58 0.71 15.20
C ALA A 142 4.51 -0.54 14.31
N MET A 143 3.66 -0.51 13.26
CA MET A 143 3.56 -1.61 12.31
C MET A 143 4.85 -1.78 11.48
N GLY A 144 5.50 -0.67 11.10
CA GLY A 144 6.79 -0.70 10.40
C GLY A 144 7.94 -1.23 11.27
N TRP A 145 7.83 -1.21 12.60
CA TRP A 145 8.85 -1.69 13.54
C TRP A 145 8.69 -3.16 13.94
N VAL A 146 7.61 -3.83 13.55
CA VAL A 146 7.35 -5.24 13.91
C VAL A 146 8.44 -6.21 13.44
N ALA A 147 9.21 -5.85 12.40
CA ALA A 147 10.23 -6.71 11.82
C ALA A 147 11.67 -6.37 12.25
N ILE A 148 11.86 -5.47 13.22
CA ILE A 148 13.15 -5.14 13.82
C ILE A 148 13.25 -5.82 15.17
#